data_8789501b3799155a425bc369c9bc71d8
#
_entry.id   8789501b3799155a425bc369c9bc71d8
#
_cell.length_a   1.000
_cell.length_b   1.000
_cell.length_c   1.000
_cell.angle_alpha   90.00
_cell.angle_beta   90.00
_cell.angle_gamma   90.00
#
_symmetry.space_group_name_H-M   'P 1'
#
loop_
_entity.id
_entity.type
_entity.pdbx_description
1 polymer ?
#
loop_
_entity_poly.entity_id
_entity_poly.type
_entity_poly.pdbx_seq_one_letter_code
_entity_poly.pdbx_strand_id
1 'polypeptide(L)'
;VDELEEPLLAAPEAGPEREDVERIVESIRAQDGAWAIGEAQSYGSFRWRPDLMRGDTPAVLHAHVADRLRPYMIDRLRAAFADGKEIHLALPLSGLYDEELLLAIHELDPQIHLIGSDETSVAAPSAILTVLCDQGVQVSPEARKALGAAGAELAGRDATTYVSGRRYEAVIAFLLSQIRDFDVVERNYRTETEELDAVVQIRATQGRVWTGMSAPLILVEAKNWKTAPVSQKEVSNFRVKMLGRRGTVRIGLMFGASGFSSDALDQELRFSSEDLTIVCVNPDELAGWIAADDVDGYLEDLVRRAMLR
;
A
#
# COMPACT_ATOMS: atom_id res chain seq x y z
N VAL A 1 -44.38 22.33 -15.31
CA VAL A 1 -42.95 22.07 -15.03
C VAL A 1 -42.84 20.59 -15.15
N ASP A 2 -42.45 20.12 -16.34
CA ASP A 2 -42.27 18.70 -16.64
C ASP A 2 -41.02 18.20 -15.93
N GLU A 3 -41.20 17.26 -15.01
CA GLU A 3 -40.14 16.44 -14.47
C GLU A 3 -39.57 15.59 -15.62
N LEU A 4 -38.40 15.95 -16.10
CA LEU A 4 -37.61 15.10 -16.95
C LEU A 4 -37.19 13.87 -16.12
N GLU A 5 -37.97 12.80 -16.23
CA GLU A 5 -37.52 11.47 -15.86
C GLU A 5 -36.28 11.15 -16.71
N GLU A 6 -35.07 11.28 -16.11
CA GLU A 6 -33.90 10.69 -16.75
C GLU A 6 -34.17 9.20 -16.98
N PRO A 7 -33.96 8.69 -18.19
CA PRO A 7 -34.18 7.29 -18.47
C PRO A 7 -33.27 6.48 -17.53
N LEU A 8 -33.88 5.58 -16.75
CA LEU A 8 -33.15 4.49 -16.08
C LEU A 8 -32.27 3.86 -17.17
N LEU A 9 -30.96 4.10 -17.11
CA LEU A 9 -30.01 3.38 -17.93
C LEU A 9 -30.31 1.91 -17.71
N ALA A 10 -30.83 1.26 -18.72
CA ALA A 10 -31.15 -0.16 -18.71
C ALA A 10 -29.95 -0.90 -18.15
N ALA A 11 -30.19 -1.81 -17.20
CA ALA A 11 -29.16 -2.70 -16.72
C ALA A 11 -28.47 -3.32 -17.96
N PRO A 12 -27.13 -3.33 -18.00
CA PRO A 12 -26.43 -3.94 -19.12
C PRO A 12 -26.97 -5.35 -19.32
N GLU A 13 -27.26 -5.69 -20.56
CA GLU A 13 -27.73 -7.03 -20.97
C GLU A 13 -26.74 -8.07 -20.39
N ALA A 14 -27.30 -9.23 -19.99
CA ALA A 14 -26.56 -10.33 -19.39
C ALA A 14 -25.35 -10.74 -20.28
N GLY A 15 -24.16 -10.25 -19.89
CA GLY A 15 -22.88 -10.58 -20.50
C GLY A 15 -21.97 -11.28 -19.47
N PRO A 16 -20.85 -11.83 -19.91
CA PRO A 16 -19.90 -12.54 -19.02
C PRO A 16 -19.46 -11.69 -17.81
N GLU A 17 -19.39 -10.38 -17.95
CA GLU A 17 -19.06 -9.48 -16.83
C GLU A 17 -20.09 -9.55 -15.69
N ARG A 18 -21.36 -9.81 -15.98
CA ARG A 18 -22.41 -9.91 -14.96
C ARG A 18 -22.31 -11.21 -14.17
N GLU A 19 -21.98 -12.32 -14.82
CA GLU A 19 -21.77 -13.61 -14.16
C GLU A 19 -20.55 -13.54 -13.21
N ASP A 20 -19.51 -12.84 -13.61
CA ASP A 20 -18.34 -12.61 -12.78
C ASP A 20 -18.65 -11.75 -11.56
N VAL A 21 -19.42 -10.66 -11.71
CA VAL A 21 -19.89 -9.85 -10.58
C VAL A 21 -20.75 -10.67 -9.62
N GLU A 22 -21.70 -11.46 -10.13
CA GLU A 22 -22.57 -12.31 -9.31
C GLU A 22 -21.76 -13.34 -8.51
N ARG A 23 -20.74 -13.97 -9.11
CA ARG A 23 -19.84 -14.91 -8.43
C ARG A 23 -19.05 -14.25 -7.31
N ILE A 24 -18.52 -13.03 -7.53
CA ILE A 24 -17.79 -12.26 -6.54
C ILE A 24 -18.71 -11.89 -5.37
N VAL A 25 -19.89 -11.37 -5.67
CA VAL A 25 -20.91 -11.00 -4.70
C VAL A 25 -21.29 -12.20 -3.83
N GLU A 26 -21.51 -13.36 -4.43
CA GLU A 26 -21.80 -14.60 -3.70
C GLU A 26 -20.63 -15.04 -2.82
N SER A 27 -19.39 -14.96 -3.32
CA SER A 27 -18.19 -15.29 -2.54
C SER A 27 -18.06 -14.40 -1.30
N ILE A 28 -18.22 -13.09 -1.45
CA ILE A 28 -18.14 -12.14 -0.31
C ILE A 28 -19.25 -12.42 0.70
N ARG A 29 -20.48 -12.67 0.25
CA ARG A 29 -21.59 -13.01 1.14
C ARG A 29 -21.42 -14.33 1.87
N ALA A 30 -20.78 -15.31 1.22
CA ALA A 30 -20.48 -16.60 1.85
C ALA A 30 -19.43 -16.46 2.96
N GLN A 31 -18.48 -15.51 2.81
CA GLN A 31 -17.46 -15.23 3.82
C GLN A 31 -18.01 -14.40 5.00
N ASP A 32 -18.91 -13.45 4.71
CA ASP A 32 -19.52 -12.57 5.71
C ASP A 32 -21.02 -12.40 5.41
N GLY A 33 -21.85 -13.10 6.18
CA GLY A 33 -23.31 -13.10 6.04
C GLY A 33 -24.00 -11.77 6.42
N ALA A 34 -23.26 -10.77 6.93
CA ALA A 34 -23.81 -9.44 7.19
C ALA A 34 -24.06 -8.64 5.90
N TRP A 35 -23.46 -9.06 4.77
CA TRP A 35 -23.71 -8.46 3.47
C TRP A 35 -25.01 -8.94 2.84
N ALA A 36 -25.86 -7.99 2.48
CA ALA A 36 -27.11 -8.21 1.71
C ALA A 36 -26.97 -7.64 0.31
N ILE A 37 -27.77 -8.15 -0.64
CA ILE A 37 -27.88 -7.57 -1.99
C ILE A 37 -28.32 -6.11 -1.87
N GLY A 38 -27.62 -5.21 -2.56
CA GLY A 38 -27.89 -3.80 -2.51
C GLY A 38 -29.26 -3.43 -3.09
N GLU A 39 -29.88 -2.41 -2.53
CA GLU A 39 -31.10 -1.80 -3.04
C GLU A 39 -30.80 -0.42 -3.62
N ALA A 40 -31.63 0.01 -4.59
CA ALA A 40 -31.48 1.32 -5.19
C ALA A 40 -31.81 2.42 -4.17
N GLN A 41 -30.81 3.22 -3.83
CA GLN A 41 -30.93 4.35 -2.90
C GLN A 41 -30.40 5.63 -3.55
N SER A 42 -30.80 6.78 -2.99
CA SER A 42 -30.24 8.08 -3.38
C SER A 42 -29.05 8.41 -2.51
N TYR A 43 -27.94 8.80 -3.15
CA TYR A 43 -26.71 9.27 -2.53
C TYR A 43 -26.44 10.67 -3.10
N GLY A 44 -26.74 11.71 -2.36
CA GLY A 44 -26.73 13.08 -2.87
C GLY A 44 -27.65 13.22 -4.08
N SER A 45 -27.09 13.62 -5.22
CA SER A 45 -27.81 13.74 -6.51
C SER A 45 -27.89 12.45 -7.33
N PHE A 46 -27.22 11.38 -6.89
CA PHE A 46 -27.17 10.12 -7.62
C PHE A 46 -28.17 9.11 -7.08
N ARG A 47 -28.91 8.44 -7.95
CA ARG A 47 -29.63 7.23 -7.62
C ARG A 47 -28.83 6.03 -8.10
N TRP A 48 -28.37 5.22 -7.13
CA TRP A 48 -27.49 4.09 -7.41
C TRP A 48 -27.89 2.86 -6.59
N ARG A 49 -27.67 1.69 -7.18
CA ARG A 49 -27.79 0.39 -6.52
C ARG A 49 -26.39 -0.19 -6.36
N PRO A 50 -25.81 -0.18 -5.16
CA PRO A 50 -24.56 -0.89 -4.90
C PRO A 50 -24.76 -2.40 -5.05
N ASP A 51 -23.70 -3.15 -5.29
CA ASP A 51 -23.79 -4.61 -5.42
C ASP A 51 -24.14 -5.25 -4.10
N LEU A 52 -23.53 -4.78 -3.00
CA LEU A 52 -23.85 -5.21 -1.63
C LEU A 52 -24.01 -4.00 -0.69
N MET A 53 -24.78 -4.23 0.37
CA MET A 53 -24.96 -3.30 1.49
C MET A 53 -24.93 -4.07 2.81
N ARG A 54 -24.44 -3.44 3.88
CA ARG A 54 -24.53 -4.01 5.23
C ARG A 54 -25.73 -3.41 5.97
N GLY A 55 -26.40 -4.26 6.72
CA GLY A 55 -27.51 -3.83 7.57
C GLY A 55 -27.08 -3.35 8.96
N ASP A 56 -25.94 -3.80 9.44
CA ASP A 56 -25.37 -3.52 10.76
C ASP A 56 -24.50 -2.25 10.79
N THR A 57 -23.92 -1.88 9.66
CA THR A 57 -23.10 -0.68 9.48
C THR A 57 -23.50 0.04 8.19
N PRO A 58 -23.30 1.37 8.08
CA PRO A 58 -23.64 2.11 6.87
C PRO A 58 -22.60 1.89 5.76
N ALA A 59 -22.38 0.64 5.36
CA ALA A 59 -21.38 0.27 4.36
C ALA A 59 -22.03 -0.15 3.03
N VAL A 60 -21.36 0.19 1.93
CA VAL A 60 -21.72 -0.20 0.56
C VAL A 60 -20.52 -0.83 -0.14
N LEU A 61 -20.77 -1.82 -0.99
CA LEU A 61 -19.75 -2.48 -1.79
C LEU A 61 -20.08 -2.40 -3.27
N HIS A 62 -19.09 -2.04 -4.07
CA HIS A 62 -19.11 -2.14 -5.52
C HIS A 62 -18.13 -3.21 -5.98
N ALA A 63 -18.61 -4.19 -6.75
CA ALA A 63 -17.77 -5.21 -7.37
C ALA A 63 -17.44 -4.80 -8.81
N HIS A 64 -16.16 -4.72 -9.12
CA HIS A 64 -15.65 -4.32 -10.43
C HIS A 64 -14.89 -5.48 -11.07
N VAL A 65 -15.21 -5.76 -12.32
CA VAL A 65 -14.61 -6.87 -13.08
C VAL A 65 -13.97 -6.43 -14.40
N ALA A 66 -14.27 -5.19 -14.85
CA ALA A 66 -13.68 -4.66 -16.08
C ALA A 66 -12.30 -4.03 -15.83
N ASP A 67 -11.49 -3.93 -16.88
CA ASP A 67 -10.14 -3.36 -16.82
C ASP A 67 -10.11 -1.87 -16.48
N ARG A 68 -11.26 -1.18 -16.52
CA ARG A 68 -11.36 0.25 -16.22
C ARG A 68 -12.63 0.58 -15.44
N LEU A 69 -12.45 1.12 -14.25
CA LEU A 69 -13.54 1.75 -13.50
C LEU A 69 -13.90 3.07 -14.20
N ARG A 70 -15.18 3.24 -14.54
CA ARG A 70 -15.63 4.44 -15.28
C ARG A 70 -15.75 5.64 -14.33
N PRO A 71 -15.44 6.88 -14.78
CA PRO A 71 -15.49 8.08 -13.95
C PRO A 71 -16.80 8.25 -13.18
N TYR A 72 -17.94 7.96 -13.78
CA TYR A 72 -19.24 8.08 -13.12
C TYR A 72 -19.39 7.15 -11.90
N MET A 73 -18.67 6.04 -11.84
CA MET A 73 -18.67 5.16 -10.66
C MET A 73 -17.95 5.83 -9.48
N ILE A 74 -16.84 6.50 -9.75
CA ILE A 74 -16.13 7.29 -8.74
C ILE A 74 -17.03 8.37 -8.15
N ASP A 75 -17.80 9.07 -8.99
CA ASP A 75 -18.72 10.11 -8.51
C ASP A 75 -19.83 9.52 -7.62
N ARG A 76 -20.34 8.34 -7.95
CA ARG A 76 -21.30 7.61 -7.11
C ARG A 76 -20.69 7.18 -5.77
N LEU A 77 -19.48 6.65 -5.80
CA LEU A 77 -18.76 6.27 -4.58
C LEU A 77 -18.48 7.49 -3.70
N ARG A 78 -18.05 8.61 -4.29
CA ARG A 78 -17.88 9.89 -3.56
C ARG A 78 -19.19 10.38 -2.95
N ALA A 79 -20.31 10.28 -3.66
CA ALA A 79 -21.59 10.66 -3.13
C ALA A 79 -22.01 9.77 -1.94
N ALA A 80 -21.82 8.45 -2.04
CA ALA A 80 -22.09 7.55 -0.93
C ALA A 80 -21.17 7.82 0.28
N PHE A 81 -19.89 8.11 0.03
CA PHE A 81 -18.95 8.50 1.07
C PHE A 81 -19.35 9.81 1.76
N ALA A 82 -19.77 10.82 0.99
CA ALA A 82 -20.29 12.08 1.53
C ALA A 82 -21.57 11.89 2.37
N ASP A 83 -22.38 10.89 2.07
CA ASP A 83 -23.55 10.48 2.85
C ASP A 83 -23.19 9.59 4.07
N GLY A 84 -21.89 9.51 4.41
CA GLY A 84 -21.40 8.80 5.58
C GLY A 84 -21.36 7.28 5.43
N LYS A 85 -21.33 6.77 4.20
CA LYS A 85 -21.17 5.34 3.95
C LYS A 85 -19.69 4.94 3.97
N GLU A 86 -19.39 3.82 4.60
CA GLU A 86 -18.12 3.14 4.43
C GLU A 86 -18.08 2.49 3.04
N ILE A 87 -17.00 2.75 2.29
CA ILE A 87 -16.87 2.28 0.92
C ILE A 87 -16.04 1.00 0.89
N HIS A 88 -16.57 -0.02 0.24
CA HIS A 88 -15.86 -1.24 -0.09
C HIS A 88 -15.80 -1.42 -1.61
N LEU A 89 -14.64 -1.80 -2.10
CA LEU A 89 -14.39 -2.09 -3.51
C LEU A 89 -13.87 -3.51 -3.66
N ALA A 90 -14.48 -4.30 -4.52
CA ALA A 90 -13.93 -5.57 -4.94
C ALA A 90 -13.23 -5.37 -6.30
N LEU A 91 -11.91 -5.58 -6.34
CA LEU A 91 -11.07 -5.30 -7.49
C LEU A 91 -10.30 -6.55 -7.90
N PRO A 92 -10.23 -6.90 -9.22
CA PRO A 92 -9.41 -8.00 -9.68
C PRO A 92 -7.93 -7.67 -9.52
N LEU A 93 -7.14 -8.62 -9.03
CA LEU A 93 -5.68 -8.52 -8.91
C LEU A 93 -4.97 -8.27 -10.25
N SER A 94 -5.57 -8.73 -11.35
CA SER A 94 -5.04 -8.58 -12.71
C SER A 94 -5.44 -7.27 -13.39
N GLY A 95 -6.26 -6.43 -12.72
CA GLY A 95 -6.72 -5.17 -13.30
C GLY A 95 -5.59 -4.17 -13.49
N LEU A 96 -5.57 -3.49 -14.64
CA LEU A 96 -4.73 -2.33 -14.88
C LEU A 96 -5.52 -1.07 -14.52
N TYR A 97 -5.06 -0.35 -13.51
CA TYR A 97 -5.71 0.87 -13.04
C TYR A 97 -4.90 2.08 -13.50
N ASP A 98 -5.58 3.07 -14.09
CA ASP A 98 -4.93 4.34 -14.41
C ASP A 98 -4.71 5.20 -13.14
N GLU A 99 -3.79 6.15 -13.25
CA GLU A 99 -3.36 6.97 -12.12
C GLU A 99 -4.47 7.84 -11.55
N GLU A 100 -5.33 8.41 -12.40
CA GLU A 100 -6.46 9.25 -11.95
C GLU A 100 -7.44 8.42 -11.12
N LEU A 101 -7.70 7.20 -11.57
CA LEU A 101 -8.54 6.26 -10.86
C LEU A 101 -7.95 5.88 -9.50
N LEU A 102 -6.65 5.57 -9.46
CA LEU A 102 -5.98 5.19 -8.23
C LEU A 102 -5.97 6.32 -7.20
N LEU A 103 -5.75 7.55 -7.64
CA LEU A 103 -5.84 8.74 -6.78
C LEU A 103 -7.27 8.92 -6.25
N ALA A 104 -8.27 8.83 -7.12
CA ALA A 104 -9.68 8.97 -6.74
C ALA A 104 -10.13 7.88 -5.75
N ILE A 105 -9.69 6.65 -5.94
CA ILE A 105 -9.95 5.55 -4.99
C ILE A 105 -9.23 5.82 -3.66
N HIS A 106 -7.99 6.28 -3.69
CA HIS A 106 -7.23 6.58 -2.49
C HIS A 106 -7.88 7.68 -1.64
N GLU A 107 -8.43 8.73 -2.27
CA GLU A 107 -9.17 9.79 -1.58
C GLU A 107 -10.39 9.28 -0.78
N LEU A 108 -11.00 8.20 -1.24
CA LEU A 108 -12.16 7.58 -0.58
C LEU A 108 -11.76 6.65 0.57
N ASP A 109 -10.47 6.33 0.71
CA ASP A 109 -9.94 5.36 1.71
C ASP A 109 -10.78 4.05 1.80
N PRO A 110 -11.16 3.42 0.67
CA PRO A 110 -12.04 2.28 0.69
C PRO A 110 -11.34 1.05 1.27
N GLN A 111 -12.13 0.14 1.80
CA GLN A 111 -11.67 -1.22 2.02
C GLN A 111 -11.69 -1.97 0.69
N ILE A 112 -10.57 -2.58 0.32
CA ILE A 112 -10.43 -3.24 -0.96
C ILE A 112 -10.44 -4.75 -0.78
N HIS A 113 -11.40 -5.39 -1.46
CA HIS A 113 -11.48 -6.82 -1.61
C HIS A 113 -10.72 -7.22 -2.88
N LEU A 114 -9.54 -7.81 -2.73
CA LEU A 114 -8.77 -8.30 -3.85
C LEU A 114 -9.35 -9.62 -4.35
N ILE A 115 -9.62 -9.69 -5.64
CA ILE A 115 -10.19 -10.86 -6.29
C ILE A 115 -9.07 -11.58 -7.03
N GLY A 116 -8.59 -12.67 -6.44
CA GLY A 116 -7.69 -13.62 -7.11
C GLY A 116 -8.46 -14.67 -7.91
N SER A 117 -7.74 -15.59 -8.55
CA SER A 117 -8.33 -16.70 -9.28
C SER A 117 -9.11 -17.66 -8.38
N ASP A 118 -8.75 -17.77 -7.11
CA ASP A 118 -9.26 -18.79 -6.20
C ASP A 118 -9.85 -18.25 -4.89
N GLU A 119 -9.55 -17.02 -4.46
CA GLU A 119 -10.03 -16.48 -3.18
C GLU A 119 -10.18 -14.96 -3.20
N THR A 120 -11.21 -14.47 -2.52
CA THR A 120 -11.37 -13.04 -2.23
C THR A 120 -10.73 -12.73 -0.87
N SER A 121 -9.68 -11.93 -0.85
CA SER A 121 -9.07 -11.47 0.39
C SER A 121 -9.42 -10.02 0.65
N VAL A 122 -9.67 -9.66 1.91
CA VAL A 122 -9.88 -8.27 2.32
C VAL A 122 -8.52 -7.66 2.67
N ALA A 123 -8.15 -6.63 1.95
CA ALA A 123 -6.99 -5.83 2.28
C ALA A 123 -7.37 -4.67 3.22
N ALA A 124 -6.48 -4.34 4.14
CA ALA A 124 -6.66 -3.21 5.06
C ALA A 124 -6.71 -1.86 4.29
N PRO A 125 -7.24 -0.80 4.89
CA PRO A 125 -7.12 0.56 4.36
C PRO A 125 -5.66 0.87 3.99
N SER A 126 -5.41 1.53 2.88
CA SER A 126 -4.13 1.64 2.14
C SER A 126 -3.83 0.47 1.19
N ALA A 127 -4.81 -0.36 0.94
CA ALA A 127 -4.70 -1.48 0.01
C ALA A 127 -4.30 -1.05 -1.41
N ILE A 128 -4.64 0.15 -1.86
CA ILE A 128 -4.16 0.69 -3.13
C ILE A 128 -2.64 0.70 -3.21
N LEU A 129 -1.95 1.18 -2.19
CA LEU A 129 -0.48 1.17 -2.16
C LEU A 129 0.06 -0.25 -2.20
N THR A 130 -0.64 -1.16 -1.52
CA THR A 130 -0.35 -2.59 -1.52
C THR A 130 -0.53 -3.20 -2.89
N VAL A 131 -1.66 -2.95 -3.57
CA VAL A 131 -1.94 -3.45 -4.93
C VAL A 131 -0.90 -2.94 -5.92
N LEU A 132 -0.58 -1.64 -5.89
CA LEU A 132 0.44 -1.04 -6.75
C LEU A 132 1.81 -1.68 -6.55
N CYS A 133 2.18 -1.90 -5.28
CA CYS A 133 3.42 -2.57 -4.93
C CYS A 133 3.44 -4.02 -5.44
N ASP A 134 2.39 -4.81 -5.18
CA ASP A 134 2.33 -6.23 -5.52
C ASP A 134 2.29 -6.46 -7.03
N GLN A 135 1.69 -5.54 -7.78
CA GLN A 135 1.64 -5.59 -9.24
C GLN A 135 2.86 -4.94 -9.90
N GLY A 136 3.77 -4.33 -9.14
CA GLY A 136 4.94 -3.62 -9.66
C GLY A 136 4.57 -2.45 -10.58
N VAL A 137 3.41 -1.80 -10.35
CA VAL A 137 2.93 -0.69 -11.16
C VAL A 137 3.75 0.56 -10.88
N GLN A 138 4.40 1.10 -11.91
CA GLN A 138 5.08 2.38 -11.84
C GLN A 138 4.07 3.49 -12.12
N VAL A 139 4.01 4.49 -11.26
CA VAL A 139 3.13 5.65 -11.41
C VAL A 139 3.93 6.92 -11.72
N SER A 140 3.26 7.96 -12.20
CA SER A 140 3.91 9.26 -12.43
C SER A 140 4.49 9.85 -11.13
N PRO A 141 5.48 10.74 -11.22
CA PRO A 141 6.02 11.42 -10.04
C PRO A 141 4.97 12.16 -9.23
N GLU A 142 3.98 12.76 -9.88
CA GLU A 142 2.88 13.49 -9.26
C GLU A 142 1.96 12.54 -8.49
N ALA A 143 1.52 11.46 -9.11
CA ALA A 143 0.68 10.43 -8.47
C ALA A 143 1.42 9.77 -7.31
N ARG A 144 2.70 9.43 -7.47
CA ARG A 144 3.52 8.87 -6.41
C ARG A 144 3.60 9.77 -5.19
N LYS A 145 3.88 11.08 -5.39
CA LYS A 145 3.93 12.07 -4.30
C LYS A 145 2.59 12.16 -3.58
N ALA A 146 1.50 12.27 -4.33
CA ALA A 146 0.16 12.37 -3.77
C ALA A 146 -0.23 11.12 -2.97
N LEU A 147 -0.02 9.93 -3.54
CA LEU A 147 -0.30 8.65 -2.88
C LEU A 147 0.59 8.41 -1.66
N GLY A 148 1.89 8.71 -1.76
CA GLY A 148 2.82 8.59 -0.65
C GLY A 148 2.48 9.54 0.51
N ALA A 149 2.17 10.80 0.21
CA ALA A 149 1.79 11.78 1.22
C ALA A 149 0.48 11.42 1.92
N ALA A 150 -0.56 11.06 1.17
CA ALA A 150 -1.84 10.64 1.73
C ALA A 150 -1.72 9.34 2.54
N GLY A 151 -0.92 8.36 2.07
CA GLY A 151 -0.64 7.15 2.83
C GLY A 151 0.09 7.41 4.14
N ALA A 152 1.09 8.30 4.14
CA ALA A 152 1.81 8.71 5.34
C ALA A 152 0.90 9.45 6.33
N GLU A 153 0.01 10.32 5.85
CA GLU A 153 -1.00 10.99 6.67
C GLU A 153 -1.95 10.00 7.33
N LEU A 154 -2.47 9.02 6.57
CA LEU A 154 -3.33 7.96 7.09
C LEU A 154 -2.60 7.09 8.13
N ALA A 155 -1.32 6.80 7.95
CA ALA A 155 -0.51 6.09 8.94
C ALA A 155 -0.32 6.89 10.24
N GLY A 156 -0.37 8.23 10.16
CA GLY A 156 -0.31 9.15 11.30
C GLY A 156 -1.62 9.28 12.08
N ARG A 157 -2.78 9.04 11.45
CA ARG A 157 -4.11 9.20 12.07
C ARG A 157 -4.39 8.11 13.11
N ASP A 158 -5.38 8.37 13.97
CA ASP A 158 -5.77 7.48 15.07
C ASP A 158 -6.42 6.20 14.56
N ALA A 159 -5.58 5.28 14.25
CA ALA A 159 -5.96 3.89 14.09
C ALA A 159 -5.40 3.08 15.28
N THR A 160 -5.87 1.84 15.45
CA THR A 160 -5.20 0.91 16.34
C THR A 160 -3.72 0.84 15.96
N THR A 161 -2.84 0.56 16.91
CA THR A 161 -1.38 0.44 16.65
C THR A 161 -1.08 -0.52 15.50
N TYR A 162 -1.87 -1.58 15.38
CA TYR A 162 -1.75 -2.56 14.30
C TYR A 162 -2.09 -1.95 12.92
N VAL A 163 -3.25 -1.30 12.78
CA VAL A 163 -3.67 -0.69 11.49
C VAL A 163 -2.71 0.42 11.07
N SER A 164 -2.30 1.27 12.01
CA SER A 164 -1.31 2.32 11.75
C SER A 164 0.04 1.74 11.30
N GLY A 165 0.48 0.62 11.91
CA GLY A 165 1.69 -0.11 11.49
C GLY A 165 1.60 -0.59 10.05
N ARG A 166 0.51 -1.26 9.70
CA ARG A 166 0.28 -1.77 8.35
C ARG A 166 0.21 -0.67 7.29
N ARG A 167 -0.39 0.47 7.60
CA ARG A 167 -0.38 1.64 6.72
C ARG A 167 1.03 2.17 6.49
N TYR A 168 1.82 2.26 7.53
CA TYR A 168 3.20 2.72 7.45
C TYR A 168 4.07 1.78 6.60
N GLU A 169 3.97 0.47 6.82
CA GLU A 169 4.62 -0.58 6.03
C GLU A 169 4.20 -0.50 4.54
N ALA A 170 2.92 -0.26 4.25
CA ALA A 170 2.40 -0.15 2.89
C ALA A 170 2.99 1.07 2.14
N VAL A 171 3.13 2.22 2.81
CA VAL A 171 3.78 3.41 2.22
C VAL A 171 5.22 3.10 1.85
N ILE A 172 5.97 2.47 2.76
CA ILE A 172 7.38 2.12 2.54
C ILE A 172 7.51 1.13 1.38
N ALA A 173 6.71 0.06 1.38
CA ALA A 173 6.72 -0.94 0.31
C ALA A 173 6.35 -0.32 -1.06
N PHE A 174 5.34 0.56 -1.10
CA PHE A 174 4.98 1.31 -2.29
C PHE A 174 6.15 2.16 -2.81
N LEU A 175 6.80 2.96 -1.97
CA LEU A 175 7.94 3.78 -2.39
C LEU A 175 9.10 2.92 -2.91
N LEU A 176 9.38 1.78 -2.28
CA LEU A 176 10.40 0.84 -2.73
C LEU A 176 10.05 0.23 -4.09
N SER A 177 8.78 -0.08 -4.34
CA SER A 177 8.33 -0.59 -5.63
C SER A 177 8.42 0.44 -6.75
N GLN A 178 8.50 1.74 -6.42
CA GLN A 178 8.69 2.81 -7.40
C GLN A 178 10.16 3.02 -7.79
N ILE A 179 11.11 2.35 -7.13
CA ILE A 179 12.52 2.32 -7.55
C ILE A 179 12.67 1.34 -8.72
N ARG A 180 13.16 1.83 -9.86
CA ARG A 180 13.24 1.05 -11.10
C ARG A 180 14.07 -0.24 -11.00
N ASP A 181 15.07 -0.22 -10.12
CA ASP A 181 15.99 -1.33 -9.93
C ASP A 181 15.49 -2.37 -8.91
N PHE A 182 14.35 -2.13 -8.28
CA PHE A 182 13.85 -2.93 -7.19
C PHE A 182 12.62 -3.75 -7.57
N ASP A 183 12.55 -4.91 -6.96
CA ASP A 183 11.39 -5.77 -6.94
C ASP A 183 11.07 -6.11 -5.48
N VAL A 184 9.94 -5.70 -4.98
CA VAL A 184 9.49 -6.06 -3.64
C VAL A 184 8.95 -7.48 -3.71
N VAL A 185 9.83 -8.45 -3.46
CA VAL A 185 9.52 -9.87 -3.69
C VAL A 185 8.66 -10.47 -2.59
N GLU A 186 8.71 -9.90 -1.40
CA GLU A 186 7.92 -10.38 -0.27
C GLU A 186 7.64 -9.26 0.74
N ARG A 187 6.42 -9.23 1.26
CA ARG A 187 5.99 -8.36 2.35
C ARG A 187 5.52 -9.20 3.52
N ASN A 188 5.77 -8.72 4.75
CA ASN A 188 5.44 -9.45 5.97
C ASN A 188 6.03 -10.87 5.98
N TYR A 189 7.28 -10.97 5.57
CA TYR A 189 8.00 -12.24 5.57
C TYR A 189 8.13 -12.79 6.98
N ARG A 190 7.59 -13.98 7.19
CA ARG A 190 7.64 -14.66 8.48
C ARG A 190 8.30 -16.02 8.34
N THR A 191 9.26 -16.27 9.22
CA THR A 191 9.79 -17.60 9.50
C THR A 191 9.39 -18.01 10.91
N GLU A 192 9.77 -19.21 11.35
CA GLU A 192 9.54 -19.65 12.73
C GLU A 192 10.22 -18.71 13.78
N THR A 193 11.27 -18.02 13.38
CA THR A 193 12.12 -17.24 14.31
C THR A 193 12.18 -15.75 14.01
N GLU A 194 11.71 -15.31 12.83
CA GLU A 194 11.89 -13.94 12.36
C GLU A 194 10.65 -13.42 11.63
N GLU A 195 10.43 -12.12 11.76
CA GLU A 195 9.49 -11.35 10.96
C GLU A 195 10.23 -10.16 10.33
N LEU A 196 10.02 -9.92 9.04
CA LEU A 196 10.53 -8.78 8.28
C LEU A 196 9.37 -8.11 7.55
N ASP A 197 9.38 -6.78 7.51
CA ASP A 197 8.28 -6.04 6.91
C ASP A 197 8.32 -6.10 5.37
N ALA A 198 9.52 -6.08 4.78
CA ALA A 198 9.68 -6.38 3.36
C ALA A 198 11.07 -6.94 3.03
N VAL A 199 11.13 -7.68 1.91
CA VAL A 199 12.35 -8.14 1.24
C VAL A 199 12.33 -7.61 -0.19
N VAL A 200 13.40 -6.92 -0.57
CA VAL A 200 13.55 -6.32 -1.90
C VAL A 200 14.68 -7.02 -2.65
N GLN A 201 14.40 -7.45 -3.87
CA GLN A 201 15.40 -7.95 -4.79
C GLN A 201 15.94 -6.81 -5.65
N ILE A 202 17.25 -6.74 -5.79
CA ILE A 202 17.92 -5.79 -6.68
C ILE A 202 17.99 -6.41 -8.08
N ARG A 203 17.36 -5.74 -9.06
CA ARG A 203 17.39 -6.13 -10.49
C ARG A 203 18.40 -5.33 -11.29
N ALA A 204 18.96 -4.28 -10.72
CA ALA A 204 19.88 -3.41 -11.42
C ALA A 204 21.15 -4.14 -11.84
N THR A 205 21.60 -3.82 -13.03
CA THR A 205 22.80 -4.43 -13.60
C THR A 205 24.04 -3.56 -13.49
N GLN A 206 23.90 -2.23 -13.42
CA GLN A 206 25.05 -1.31 -13.35
C GLN A 206 24.68 0.09 -12.83
N GLY A 207 25.65 0.77 -12.20
CA GLY A 207 25.67 2.22 -12.01
C GLY A 207 25.08 2.76 -10.73
N ARG A 208 24.42 1.94 -9.91
CA ARG A 208 23.86 2.35 -8.63
C ARG A 208 24.72 1.88 -7.44
N VAL A 209 24.67 2.58 -6.33
CA VAL A 209 25.47 2.26 -5.14
C VAL A 209 25.20 0.84 -4.63
N TRP A 210 23.96 0.38 -4.68
CA TRP A 210 23.57 -0.98 -4.25
C TRP A 210 24.09 -2.09 -5.15
N THR A 211 24.36 -1.82 -6.45
CA THR A 211 24.93 -2.83 -7.35
C THR A 211 26.40 -3.11 -7.08
N GLY A 212 27.13 -2.14 -6.52
CA GLY A 212 28.53 -2.31 -6.14
C GLY A 212 28.75 -3.25 -4.96
N MET A 213 27.72 -3.52 -4.17
CA MET A 213 27.83 -4.33 -2.94
C MET A 213 27.71 -5.84 -3.19
N SER A 214 27.47 -6.28 -4.41
CA SER A 214 27.38 -7.70 -4.81
C SER A 214 26.41 -8.57 -3.98
N ALA A 215 25.36 -7.96 -3.44
CA ALA A 215 24.31 -8.64 -2.67
C ALA A 215 22.96 -8.45 -3.37
N PRO A 216 22.21 -9.53 -3.63
CA PRO A 216 20.97 -9.46 -4.41
C PRO A 216 19.77 -8.92 -3.64
N LEU A 217 19.84 -8.86 -2.31
CA LEU A 217 18.68 -8.52 -1.48
C LEU A 217 18.95 -7.33 -0.55
N ILE A 218 17.90 -6.56 -0.32
CA ILE A 218 17.80 -5.53 0.73
C ILE A 218 16.74 -6.00 1.73
N LEU A 219 17.03 -5.94 3.02
CA LEU A 219 16.03 -6.13 4.06
C LEU A 219 15.45 -4.81 4.49
N VAL A 220 14.17 -4.84 4.83
CA VAL A 220 13.42 -3.66 5.26
C VAL A 220 12.71 -3.94 6.57
N GLU A 221 12.85 -3.02 7.52
CA GLU A 221 12.18 -3.05 8.82
C GLU A 221 11.57 -1.67 9.10
N ALA A 222 10.29 -1.63 9.48
CA ALA A 222 9.55 -0.41 9.77
C ALA A 222 9.08 -0.39 11.23
N LYS A 223 9.40 0.66 11.96
CA LYS A 223 8.99 0.85 13.35
C LYS A 223 8.04 2.03 13.45
N ASN A 224 6.73 1.75 13.42
CA ASN A 224 5.69 2.78 13.55
C ASN A 224 5.40 3.11 15.03
N TRP A 225 6.44 3.40 15.80
CA TRP A 225 6.29 3.84 17.17
C TRP A 225 6.05 5.35 17.21
N LYS A 226 4.95 5.77 17.81
CA LYS A 226 4.54 7.20 17.83
C LYS A 226 5.18 7.99 18.98
N THR A 227 5.62 7.31 20.06
CA THR A 227 6.01 7.95 21.33
C THR A 227 7.46 7.72 21.73
N ALA A 228 8.14 6.79 21.09
CA ALA A 228 9.52 6.46 21.42
C ALA A 228 10.38 6.28 20.16
N PRO A 229 11.59 6.82 20.11
CA PRO A 229 12.50 6.59 19.00
C PRO A 229 12.95 5.12 18.98
N VAL A 230 13.38 4.66 17.82
CA VAL A 230 13.99 3.34 17.63
C VAL A 230 15.27 3.26 18.46
N SER A 231 15.38 2.22 19.27
CA SER A 231 16.50 2.04 20.20
C SER A 231 17.68 1.31 19.56
N GLN A 232 18.85 1.40 20.19
CA GLN A 232 20.04 0.62 19.85
C GLN A 232 19.75 -0.89 19.76
N LYS A 233 18.91 -1.41 20.65
CA LYS A 233 18.55 -2.83 20.67
C LYS A 233 17.87 -3.26 19.37
N GLU A 234 16.98 -2.43 18.83
CA GLU A 234 16.27 -2.73 17.60
C GLU A 234 17.21 -2.73 16.39
N VAL A 235 18.13 -1.76 16.32
CA VAL A 235 19.16 -1.72 15.27
C VAL A 235 20.06 -2.97 15.35
N SER A 236 20.46 -3.37 16.56
CA SER A 236 21.25 -4.58 16.76
C SER A 236 20.50 -5.85 16.36
N ASN A 237 19.21 -5.95 16.68
CA ASN A 237 18.37 -7.08 16.28
C ASN A 237 18.24 -7.15 14.75
N PHE A 238 18.04 -6.01 14.09
CA PHE A 238 17.94 -5.95 12.64
C PHE A 238 19.25 -6.38 11.97
N ARG A 239 20.39 -5.94 12.51
CA ARG A 239 21.71 -6.41 12.07
C ARG A 239 21.84 -7.94 12.13
N VAL A 240 21.41 -8.56 13.25
CA VAL A 240 21.45 -10.03 13.40
C VAL A 240 20.62 -10.70 12.29
N LYS A 241 19.44 -10.17 11.96
CA LYS A 241 18.62 -10.66 10.84
C LYS A 241 19.38 -10.58 9.50
N MET A 242 20.11 -9.47 9.25
CA MET A 242 20.92 -9.31 8.02
C MET A 242 22.06 -10.34 7.96
N LEU A 243 22.80 -10.52 9.05
CA LEU A 243 23.90 -11.50 9.14
C LEU A 243 23.42 -12.93 8.91
N GLY A 244 22.22 -13.27 9.38
CA GLY A 244 21.60 -14.58 9.17
C GLY A 244 21.37 -14.92 7.69
N ARG A 245 21.42 -13.96 6.78
CA ARG A 245 21.20 -14.14 5.33
C ARG A 245 22.45 -14.58 4.54
N ARG A 246 23.50 -15.02 5.19
CA ARG A 246 24.70 -15.63 4.58
C ARG A 246 25.31 -14.82 3.44
N GLY A 247 25.36 -13.49 3.57
CA GLY A 247 25.97 -12.59 2.59
C GLY A 247 25.08 -12.24 1.38
N THR A 248 23.84 -12.72 1.32
CA THR A 248 22.87 -12.29 0.29
C THR A 248 22.30 -10.89 0.55
N VAL A 249 22.53 -10.35 1.73
CA VAL A 249 22.09 -9.02 2.17
C VAL A 249 23.31 -8.25 2.67
N ARG A 250 23.48 -7.03 2.15
CA ARG A 250 24.51 -6.09 2.61
C ARG A 250 23.93 -4.73 2.95
N ILE A 251 22.72 -4.43 2.49
CA ILE A 251 21.99 -3.20 2.78
C ILE A 251 20.72 -3.57 3.56
N GLY A 252 20.49 -2.88 4.65
CA GLY A 252 19.25 -2.89 5.41
C GLY A 252 18.68 -1.48 5.49
N LEU A 253 17.38 -1.33 5.22
CA LEU A 253 16.66 -0.08 5.40
C LEU A 253 15.80 -0.19 6.65
N MET A 254 16.02 0.68 7.61
CA MET A 254 15.25 0.73 8.84
C MET A 254 14.55 2.07 8.99
N PHE A 255 13.21 2.02 9.04
CA PHE A 255 12.36 3.20 9.09
C PHE A 255 11.82 3.40 10.51
N GLY A 256 12.00 4.59 11.07
CA GLY A 256 11.52 4.94 12.41
C GLY A 256 10.52 6.10 12.35
N ALA A 257 9.23 5.85 12.62
CA ALA A 257 8.20 6.89 12.59
C ALA A 257 8.39 8.00 13.66
N SER A 258 9.14 7.73 14.73
CA SER A 258 9.55 8.72 15.74
C SER A 258 11.08 8.95 15.74
N GLY A 259 11.74 8.59 14.64
CA GLY A 259 13.20 8.70 14.52
C GLY A 259 13.96 7.65 15.31
N PHE A 260 15.23 7.93 15.57
CA PHE A 260 16.18 7.04 16.21
C PHE A 260 16.81 7.71 17.43
N SER A 261 17.12 6.93 18.47
CA SER A 261 17.90 7.44 19.59
C SER A 261 19.36 7.71 19.17
N SER A 262 20.07 8.57 19.90
CA SER A 262 21.50 8.82 19.68
C SER A 262 22.32 7.52 19.71
N ASP A 263 22.03 6.65 20.69
CA ASP A 263 22.73 5.36 20.85
C ASP A 263 22.44 4.41 19.67
N ALA A 264 21.27 4.51 19.03
CA ALA A 264 20.94 3.73 17.83
C ALA A 264 21.77 4.19 16.62
N LEU A 265 21.94 5.50 16.44
CA LEU A 265 22.77 6.07 15.38
C LEU A 265 24.26 5.78 15.61
N ASP A 266 24.74 5.87 16.87
CA ASP A 266 26.10 5.47 17.21
C ASP A 266 26.39 4.00 16.97
N GLN A 267 25.36 3.15 17.13
CA GLN A 267 25.47 1.72 16.85
C GLN A 267 25.59 1.44 15.34
N GLU A 268 24.88 2.20 14.49
CA GLU A 268 25.02 2.14 13.03
C GLU A 268 26.50 2.39 12.64
N LEU A 269 27.12 3.41 13.21
CA LEU A 269 28.53 3.74 12.94
C LEU A 269 29.49 2.61 13.34
N ARG A 270 29.21 1.86 14.40
CA ARG A 270 30.04 0.74 14.83
C ARG A 270 30.02 -0.45 13.87
N PHE A 271 28.96 -0.57 13.07
CA PHE A 271 28.82 -1.66 12.09
C PHE A 271 29.52 -1.37 10.76
N SER A 272 30.07 -0.18 10.58
CA SER A 272 30.84 0.19 9.38
C SER A 272 32.11 -0.65 9.20
N SER A 273 32.57 -1.36 10.22
CA SER A 273 33.67 -2.32 10.12
C SER A 273 33.28 -3.68 9.54
N GLU A 274 31.98 -3.91 9.36
CA GLU A 274 31.43 -5.11 8.73
C GLU A 274 30.92 -4.72 7.33
N ASP A 275 30.95 -5.62 6.39
CA ASP A 275 30.43 -5.41 5.04
C ASP A 275 28.89 -5.24 5.00
N LEU A 276 28.30 -4.56 5.98
CA LEU A 276 26.89 -4.29 6.14
C LEU A 276 26.65 -2.79 6.27
N THR A 277 25.63 -2.30 5.59
CA THR A 277 25.16 -0.92 5.72
C THR A 277 23.71 -0.92 6.19
N ILE A 278 23.44 -0.33 7.34
CA ILE A 278 22.08 -0.09 7.84
C ILE A 278 21.76 1.39 7.62
N VAL A 279 20.76 1.66 6.82
CA VAL A 279 20.26 3.01 6.56
C VAL A 279 19.11 3.29 7.52
N CYS A 280 19.34 4.13 8.51
CA CYS A 280 18.31 4.58 9.43
C CYS A 280 17.58 5.77 8.80
N VAL A 281 16.34 5.56 8.37
CA VAL A 281 15.50 6.58 7.72
C VAL A 281 14.54 7.19 8.74
N ASN A 282 14.76 8.45 9.08
CA ASN A 282 13.92 9.19 10.02
C ASN A 282 12.67 9.80 9.32
N PRO A 283 11.70 10.39 10.08
CA PRO A 283 10.48 10.95 9.49
C PRO A 283 10.73 12.04 8.44
N ASP A 284 11.71 12.90 8.66
CA ASP A 284 12.01 14.00 7.72
C ASP A 284 12.63 13.46 6.43
N GLU A 285 13.46 12.43 6.52
CA GLU A 285 14.04 11.75 5.36
C GLU A 285 12.96 10.97 4.58
N LEU A 286 12.02 10.31 5.27
CA LEU A 286 10.88 9.67 4.60
C LEU A 286 10.00 10.71 3.89
N ALA A 287 9.68 11.83 4.55
CA ALA A 287 8.91 12.91 3.93
C ALA A 287 9.64 13.52 2.72
N GLY A 288 10.95 13.71 2.83
CA GLY A 288 11.80 14.16 1.72
C GLY A 288 11.80 13.16 0.55
N TRP A 289 11.84 11.86 0.84
CA TRP A 289 11.79 10.81 -0.18
C TRP A 289 10.44 10.76 -0.90
N ILE A 290 9.32 10.88 -0.16
CA ILE A 290 7.98 11.00 -0.74
C ILE A 290 7.90 12.20 -1.70
N ALA A 291 8.45 13.35 -1.29
CA ALA A 291 8.39 14.61 -2.06
C ALA A 291 9.39 14.67 -3.23
N ALA A 292 10.38 13.78 -3.29
CA ALA A 292 11.44 13.83 -4.28
C ALA A 292 10.91 13.58 -5.70
N ASP A 293 11.43 14.33 -6.69
CA ASP A 293 11.17 14.05 -8.11
C ASP A 293 11.93 12.80 -8.57
N ASP A 294 13.18 12.67 -8.15
CA ASP A 294 14.04 11.50 -8.38
C ASP A 294 14.11 10.64 -7.11
N VAL A 295 13.20 9.68 -6.99
CA VAL A 295 13.16 8.77 -5.84
C VAL A 295 14.34 7.81 -5.79
N ASP A 296 14.84 7.42 -6.96
CA ASP A 296 16.01 6.55 -7.08
C ASP A 296 17.24 7.27 -6.53
N GLY A 297 17.49 8.50 -7.00
CA GLY A 297 18.60 9.34 -6.56
C GLY A 297 18.52 9.69 -5.09
N TYR A 298 17.33 9.99 -4.58
CA TYR A 298 17.15 10.31 -3.17
C TYR A 298 17.51 9.13 -2.26
N LEU A 299 17.01 7.92 -2.58
CA LEU A 299 17.35 6.72 -1.82
C LEU A 299 18.83 6.39 -1.93
N GLU A 300 19.42 6.53 -3.14
CA GLU A 300 20.85 6.32 -3.35
C GLU A 300 21.70 7.24 -2.48
N ASP A 301 21.31 8.50 -2.33
CA ASP A 301 22.00 9.46 -1.47
C ASP A 301 21.88 9.09 0.02
N LEU A 302 20.73 8.54 0.46
CA LEU A 302 20.57 8.00 1.83
C LEU A 302 21.53 6.83 2.07
N VAL A 303 21.57 5.87 1.15
CA VAL A 303 22.48 4.72 1.24
C VAL A 303 23.95 5.18 1.23
N ARG A 304 24.32 6.07 0.31
CA ARG A 304 25.68 6.61 0.22
C ARG A 304 26.13 7.33 1.47
N ARG A 305 25.23 8.14 2.06
CA ARG A 305 25.51 8.82 3.34
C ARG A 305 25.72 7.83 4.48
N ALA A 306 24.96 6.74 4.52
CA ALA A 306 25.13 5.70 5.53
C ALA A 306 26.47 4.96 5.35
N MET A 307 26.89 4.70 4.10
CA MET A 307 28.18 4.05 3.81
C MET A 307 29.40 4.92 4.14
N LEU A 308 29.25 6.26 4.17
CA LEU A 308 30.35 7.20 4.41
C LEU A 308 30.48 7.61 5.87
N ARG A 309 29.56 7.20 6.74
CA ARG A 309 29.62 7.40 8.18
C ARG A 309 30.50 6.35 8.85
#